data_f69e93481e2ac6c8452bfb940a03d696
#
_entry.id   f69e93481e2ac6c8452bfb940a03d696
#
_cell.length_a   1.000
_cell.length_b   1.000
_cell.length_c   1.000
_cell.angle_alpha   90.00
_cell.angle_beta   90.00
_cell.angle_gamma   90.00
#
_symmetry.space_group_name_H-M   'P 1'
#
loop_
_entity.id
_entity.type
_entity.pdbx_description
1 polymer ?
#
loop_
_entity_poly.entity_id
_entity_poly.type
_entity_poly.pdbx_seq_one_letter_code
_entity_poly.pdbx_strand_id
1 'polypeptide(L)'
;MSLENFSSFASCLNEISQSVRKITLNKSNLENNYKIKTDDSPVTKYDIEAENYIRKYLENSFPSHNIIGEELKVIDKKSEFTWIIDPIDGTKSYMSGRPLWGTMIGLLKNNEPIIGMVDFPELDQLWIGYKDKLILMGIIVIFYRKEI
;
A
#
# COMPACT_ATOMS: atom_id res chain seq x y z
N MET A 1 -0.33 -5.74 -20.37
CA MET A 1 0.78 -6.07 -19.46
C MET A 1 0.96 -7.57 -19.47
N SER A 2 2.19 -8.06 -19.72
CA SER A 2 2.51 -9.49 -19.74
C SER A 2 2.55 -10.08 -18.32
N LEU A 3 2.56 -11.42 -18.20
CA LEU A 3 2.74 -12.11 -16.91
C LEU A 3 4.09 -11.78 -16.25
N GLU A 4 5.13 -11.53 -17.06
CA GLU A 4 6.46 -11.12 -16.57
C GLU A 4 6.42 -9.76 -15.88
N ASN A 5 5.68 -8.80 -16.45
CA ASN A 5 5.50 -7.49 -15.83
C ASN A 5 4.71 -7.58 -14.53
N PHE A 6 3.69 -8.48 -14.45
CA PHE A 6 2.97 -8.72 -13.21
C PHE A 6 3.89 -9.28 -12.11
N SER A 7 4.71 -10.28 -12.42
CA SER A 7 5.66 -10.86 -11.47
C SER A 7 6.64 -9.82 -10.93
N SER A 8 7.13 -8.93 -11.79
CA SER A 8 8.02 -7.84 -11.38
C SER A 8 7.35 -6.86 -10.42
N PHE A 9 6.13 -6.42 -10.71
CA PHE A 9 5.37 -5.53 -9.80
C PHE A 9 5.01 -6.24 -8.50
N ALA A 10 4.62 -7.51 -8.55
CA ALA A 10 4.30 -8.28 -7.35
C ALA A 10 5.52 -8.46 -6.44
N SER A 11 6.71 -8.69 -7.01
CA SER A 11 7.98 -8.72 -6.24
C SER A 11 8.26 -7.38 -5.57
N CYS A 12 8.13 -6.28 -6.30
CA CYS A 12 8.28 -4.92 -5.77
C CYS A 12 7.33 -4.66 -4.60
N LEU A 13 6.04 -4.97 -4.74
CA LEU A 13 5.05 -4.80 -3.68
C LEU A 13 5.34 -5.68 -2.46
N ASN A 14 5.80 -6.91 -2.66
CA ASN A 14 6.22 -7.79 -1.56
C ASN A 14 7.43 -7.22 -0.81
N GLU A 15 8.44 -6.70 -1.49
CA GLU A 15 9.61 -6.08 -0.85
C GLU A 15 9.21 -4.83 -0.05
N ILE A 16 8.31 -4.00 -0.58
CA ILE A 16 7.74 -2.85 0.13
C ILE A 16 7.02 -3.34 1.40
N SER A 17 6.13 -4.32 1.28
CA SER A 17 5.38 -4.90 2.42
C SER A 17 6.32 -5.34 3.54
N GLN A 18 7.35 -6.15 3.23
CA GLN A 18 8.32 -6.63 4.22
C GLN A 18 9.02 -5.51 4.99
N SER A 19 9.27 -4.39 4.35
CA SER A 19 9.93 -3.25 4.96
C SER A 19 8.96 -2.37 5.75
N VAL A 20 7.77 -2.13 5.21
CA VAL A 20 6.71 -1.34 5.87
C VAL A 20 6.22 -2.03 7.13
N ARG A 21 6.10 -3.37 7.14
CA ARG A 21 5.79 -4.14 8.35
C ARG A 21 6.75 -3.86 9.50
N LYS A 22 8.05 -3.69 9.23
CA LYS A 22 9.05 -3.35 10.27
C LYS A 22 8.81 -1.98 10.88
N ILE A 23 8.25 -1.04 10.12
CA ILE A 23 7.87 0.29 10.58
C ILE A 23 6.58 0.21 11.37
N THR A 24 5.53 -0.35 10.79
CA THR A 24 4.17 -0.30 11.31
C THR A 24 3.90 -1.24 12.48
N LEU A 25 4.61 -2.37 12.58
CA LEU A 25 4.54 -3.27 13.75
C LEU A 25 5.33 -2.76 14.96
N ASN A 26 6.22 -1.77 14.77
CA ASN A 26 6.94 -1.13 15.89
C ASN A 26 6.07 -0.05 16.55
N LYS A 27 5.09 -0.46 17.35
CA LYS A 27 4.10 0.42 18.00
C LYS A 27 4.61 1.13 19.26
N SER A 28 5.93 1.35 19.39
CA SER A 28 6.49 2.00 20.57
C SER A 28 6.02 3.46 20.69
N ASN A 29 5.49 3.82 21.87
CA ASN A 29 5.05 5.19 22.18
C ASN A 29 3.94 5.76 21.27
N LEU A 30 2.99 4.95 20.81
CA LEU A 30 1.86 5.41 20.00
C LEU A 30 1.08 6.55 20.68
N GLU A 31 0.90 6.49 22.00
CA GLU A 31 0.15 7.47 22.80
C GLU A 31 0.67 8.90 22.66
N ASN A 32 1.95 9.08 22.35
CA ASN A 32 2.61 10.40 22.23
C ASN A 32 2.96 10.78 20.78
N ASN A 33 2.58 9.96 19.80
CA ASN A 33 3.06 10.08 18.42
C ASN A 33 1.93 10.09 17.39
N TYR A 34 0.82 10.75 17.71
CA TYR A 34 -0.27 10.98 16.77
C TYR A 34 -0.69 12.44 16.73
N LYS A 35 -1.36 12.83 15.66
CA LYS A 35 -2.04 14.12 15.49
C LYS A 35 -3.45 13.87 14.98
N ILE A 36 -4.34 14.82 15.19
CA ILE A 36 -5.66 14.84 14.58
C ILE A 36 -5.62 15.77 13.38
N LYS A 37 -6.04 15.28 12.22
CA LYS A 37 -6.17 16.05 10.98
C LYS A 37 -7.38 17.00 11.07
N THR A 38 -7.54 17.89 10.10
CA THR A 38 -8.66 18.85 10.03
C THR A 38 -10.03 18.19 9.81
N ASP A 39 -10.05 16.96 9.35
CA ASP A 39 -11.24 16.12 9.14
C ASP A 39 -11.53 15.17 10.31
N ASP A 40 -10.93 15.43 11.48
CA ASP A 40 -11.03 14.62 12.70
C ASP A 40 -10.49 13.18 12.58
N SER A 41 -9.76 12.87 11.53
CA SER A 41 -9.04 11.59 11.41
C SER A 41 -7.68 11.65 12.12
N PRO A 42 -7.22 10.58 12.78
CA PRO A 42 -5.90 10.53 13.36
C PRO A 42 -4.84 10.19 12.30
N VAL A 43 -3.63 10.70 12.50
CA VAL A 43 -2.42 10.29 11.80
C VAL A 43 -1.31 10.05 12.81
N THR A 44 -0.57 8.96 12.68
CA THR A 44 0.57 8.66 13.53
C THR A 44 1.89 8.97 12.82
N LYS A 45 2.99 9.01 13.58
CA LYS A 45 4.32 9.11 12.95
C LYS A 45 4.61 7.91 12.02
N TYR A 46 4.00 6.76 12.30
CA TYR A 46 4.21 5.53 11.51
C TYR A 46 3.53 5.59 10.14
N ASP A 47 2.38 6.29 10.02
CA ASP A 47 1.77 6.60 8.73
C ASP A 47 2.76 7.39 7.86
N ILE A 48 3.33 8.46 8.43
CA ILE A 48 4.29 9.32 7.73
C ILE A 48 5.59 8.58 7.38
N GLU A 49 6.14 7.80 8.31
CA GLU A 49 7.37 7.03 8.09
C GLU A 49 7.17 5.95 7.02
N ALA A 50 6.03 5.24 7.07
CA ALA A 50 5.68 4.21 6.09
C ALA A 50 5.49 4.82 4.69
N GLU A 51 4.72 5.92 4.58
CA GLU A 51 4.53 6.59 3.29
C GLU A 51 5.83 7.12 2.71
N ASN A 52 6.70 7.72 3.53
CA ASN A 52 8.01 8.18 3.07
C ASN A 52 8.87 7.01 2.53
N TYR A 53 8.86 5.87 3.21
CA TYR A 53 9.58 4.68 2.75
C TYR A 53 9.05 4.19 1.41
N ILE A 54 7.72 4.03 1.29
CA ILE A 54 7.05 3.56 0.07
C ILE A 54 7.38 4.50 -1.10
N ARG A 55 7.24 5.81 -0.90
CA ARG A 55 7.55 6.83 -1.91
C ARG A 55 8.99 6.74 -2.40
N LYS A 56 9.94 6.70 -1.47
CA LYS A 56 11.36 6.60 -1.81
C LYS A 56 11.66 5.34 -2.63
N TYR A 57 11.05 4.21 -2.27
CA TYR A 57 11.19 2.97 -3.02
C TYR A 57 10.62 3.09 -4.44
N LEU A 58 9.40 3.64 -4.55
CA LEU A 58 8.71 3.81 -5.83
C LEU A 58 9.41 4.83 -6.74
N GLU A 59 9.91 5.96 -6.21
CA GLU A 59 10.66 6.94 -7.00
C GLU A 59 11.98 6.37 -7.53
N ASN A 60 12.66 5.52 -6.77
CA ASN A 60 13.87 4.85 -7.22
C ASN A 60 13.60 3.80 -8.30
N SER A 61 12.50 3.04 -8.16
CA SER A 61 12.16 1.94 -9.07
C SER A 61 11.41 2.42 -10.31
N PHE A 62 10.60 3.49 -10.17
CA PHE A 62 9.70 4.03 -11.20
C PHE A 62 9.75 5.56 -11.22
N PRO A 63 10.89 6.18 -11.58
CA PRO A 63 11.12 7.63 -11.41
C PRO A 63 10.19 8.52 -12.24
N SER A 64 9.55 7.97 -13.27
CA SER A 64 8.62 8.69 -14.15
C SER A 64 7.16 8.59 -13.71
N HIS A 65 6.82 7.78 -12.67
CA HIS A 65 5.44 7.60 -12.25
C HIS A 65 4.98 8.73 -11.31
N ASN A 66 3.68 9.04 -11.36
CA ASN A 66 3.03 9.88 -10.36
C ASN A 66 2.86 9.09 -9.04
N ILE A 67 2.80 9.81 -7.92
CA ILE A 67 2.51 9.22 -6.61
C ILE A 67 1.49 10.11 -5.88
N ILE A 68 0.38 9.50 -5.48
CA ILE A 68 -0.65 10.07 -4.62
C ILE A 68 -0.66 9.26 -3.33
N GLY A 69 -0.37 9.90 -2.21
CA GLY A 69 -0.47 9.28 -0.90
C GLY A 69 -1.48 10.01 -0.04
N GLU A 70 -1.89 9.38 1.05
CA GLU A 70 -2.85 9.97 1.99
C GLU A 70 -2.24 11.11 2.82
N GLU A 71 -0.96 10.97 3.21
CA GLU A 71 -0.34 11.84 4.22
C GLU A 71 0.55 12.93 3.62
N LEU A 72 1.13 12.70 2.45
CA LEU A 72 2.11 13.59 1.86
C LEU A 72 1.63 14.17 0.52
N LYS A 73 2.24 15.28 0.13
CA LYS A 73 1.89 15.98 -1.13
C LYS A 73 2.05 15.09 -2.36
N VAL A 74 1.17 15.26 -3.32
CA VAL A 74 1.21 14.56 -4.62
C VAL A 74 2.53 14.82 -5.34
N ILE A 75 3.10 13.77 -5.93
CA ILE A 75 4.21 13.85 -6.89
C ILE A 75 3.62 13.67 -8.29
N ASP A 76 3.59 14.74 -9.06
CA ASP A 76 3.03 14.76 -10.40
C ASP A 76 4.16 14.85 -11.46
N LYS A 77 4.40 13.76 -12.17
CA LYS A 77 5.37 13.64 -13.27
C LYS A 77 4.70 13.68 -14.65
N LYS A 78 3.40 13.98 -14.71
CA LYS A 78 2.60 13.91 -15.95
C LYS A 78 2.62 12.53 -16.61
N SER A 79 2.68 11.48 -15.81
CA SER A 79 2.75 10.08 -16.24
C SER A 79 1.37 9.50 -16.50
N GLU A 80 1.29 8.53 -17.41
CA GLU A 80 0.10 7.66 -17.53
C GLU A 80 -0.03 6.69 -16.35
N PHE A 81 1.04 6.49 -15.55
CA PHE A 81 1.06 5.63 -14.38
C PHE A 81 1.00 6.44 -13.09
N THR A 82 0.11 6.05 -12.18
CA THR A 82 -0.07 6.69 -10.88
C THR A 82 -0.14 5.65 -9.78
N TRP A 83 0.77 5.73 -8.81
CA TRP A 83 0.69 4.98 -7.57
C TRP A 83 -0.24 5.69 -6.59
N ILE A 84 -1.12 4.92 -5.95
CA ILE A 84 -1.96 5.38 -4.84
C ILE A 84 -1.52 4.62 -3.60
N ILE A 85 -1.29 5.35 -2.48
CA ILE A 85 -0.74 4.82 -1.25
C ILE A 85 -1.64 5.24 -0.09
N ASP A 86 -2.05 4.26 0.72
CA ASP A 86 -2.56 4.44 2.07
C ASP A 86 -1.67 3.60 3.00
N PRO A 87 -0.80 4.24 3.79
CA PRO A 87 0.21 3.53 4.59
C PRO A 87 -0.40 2.74 5.74
N ILE A 88 -1.48 3.24 6.38
CA ILE A 88 -2.19 2.57 7.48
C ILE A 88 -3.70 2.83 7.35
N ASP A 89 -4.37 2.12 6.42
CA ASP A 89 -5.83 2.09 6.39
C ASP A 89 -6.37 1.55 7.72
N GLY A 90 -7.26 2.31 8.33
CA GLY A 90 -7.79 1.98 9.63
C GLY A 90 -6.92 2.47 10.80
N THR A 91 -6.36 3.67 10.74
CA THR A 91 -5.49 4.28 11.78
C THR A 91 -6.11 4.23 13.18
N LYS A 92 -7.44 4.35 13.32
CA LYS A 92 -8.14 4.20 14.62
C LYS A 92 -8.02 2.77 15.17
N SER A 93 -8.11 1.74 14.31
CA SER A 93 -7.89 0.34 14.69
C SER A 93 -6.43 0.12 15.07
N TYR A 94 -5.51 0.65 14.28
CA TYR A 94 -4.07 0.61 14.54
C TYR A 94 -3.74 1.18 15.93
N MET A 95 -4.22 2.39 16.24
CA MET A 95 -3.98 3.06 17.53
C MET A 95 -4.61 2.33 18.71
N SER A 96 -5.76 1.69 18.54
CA SER A 96 -6.47 0.95 19.60
C SER A 96 -5.97 -0.48 19.79
N GLY A 97 -4.91 -0.91 19.07
CA GLY A 97 -4.36 -2.26 19.16
C GLY A 97 -5.23 -3.35 18.52
N ARG A 98 -6.21 -2.98 17.69
CA ARG A 98 -7.01 -3.95 16.92
C ARG A 98 -6.22 -4.43 15.71
N PRO A 99 -6.31 -5.72 15.32
CA PRO A 99 -5.51 -6.26 14.22
C PRO A 99 -6.03 -5.92 12.82
N LEU A 100 -7.22 -5.31 12.71
CA LEU A 100 -7.88 -5.00 11.44
C LEU A 100 -7.48 -3.60 10.97
N TRP A 101 -6.28 -3.50 10.44
CA TRP A 101 -5.71 -2.36 9.71
C TRP A 101 -4.73 -2.90 8.68
N GLY A 102 -4.43 -2.12 7.66
CA GLY A 102 -3.54 -2.60 6.61
C GLY A 102 -2.84 -1.49 5.85
N THR A 103 -1.80 -1.85 5.09
CA THR A 103 -1.16 -1.00 4.11
C THR A 103 -1.75 -1.29 2.74
N MET A 104 -2.21 -0.25 2.04
CA MET A 104 -2.78 -0.39 0.70
C MET A 104 -1.93 0.36 -0.33
N ILE A 105 -1.62 -0.32 -1.44
CA ILE A 105 -0.92 0.28 -2.58
C ILE A 105 -1.61 -0.15 -3.86
N GLY A 106 -1.96 0.83 -4.71
CA GLY A 106 -2.52 0.58 -6.04
C GLY A 106 -1.69 1.23 -7.12
N LEU A 107 -1.63 0.61 -8.31
CA LEU A 107 -1.09 1.23 -9.52
C LEU A 107 -2.20 1.38 -10.53
N LEU A 108 -2.40 2.61 -10.99
CA LEU A 108 -3.29 2.95 -12.09
C LEU A 108 -2.49 3.17 -13.37
N LYS A 109 -3.10 2.85 -14.50
CA LYS A 109 -2.68 3.30 -15.83
C LYS A 109 -3.84 4.05 -16.48
N ASN A 110 -3.63 5.31 -16.86
CA ASN A 110 -4.69 6.19 -17.40
C ASN A 110 -5.95 6.18 -16.51
N ASN A 111 -5.78 6.26 -15.19
CA ASN A 111 -6.82 6.18 -14.16
C ASN A 111 -7.54 4.82 -14.02
N GLU A 112 -7.13 3.78 -14.75
CA GLU A 112 -7.67 2.43 -14.62
C GLU A 112 -6.78 1.59 -13.71
N PRO A 113 -7.31 0.91 -12.68
CA PRO A 113 -6.51 0.09 -11.79
C PRO A 113 -5.94 -1.13 -12.51
N ILE A 114 -4.64 -1.38 -12.36
CA ILE A 114 -3.96 -2.50 -13.01
C ILE A 114 -3.35 -3.50 -12.03
N ILE A 115 -2.94 -3.05 -10.85
CA ILE A 115 -2.48 -3.93 -9.77
C ILE A 115 -2.81 -3.27 -8.44
N GLY A 116 -3.09 -4.07 -7.43
CA GLY A 116 -3.31 -3.61 -6.06
C GLY A 116 -2.73 -4.57 -5.04
N MET A 117 -2.34 -4.01 -3.91
CA MET A 117 -1.86 -4.73 -2.74
C MET A 117 -2.67 -4.30 -1.52
N VAL A 118 -3.03 -5.28 -0.70
CA VAL A 118 -3.46 -5.05 0.69
C VAL A 118 -2.62 -5.94 1.58
N ASP A 119 -1.93 -5.34 2.52
CA ASP A 119 -1.13 -6.06 3.52
C ASP A 119 -1.74 -5.86 4.90
N PHE A 120 -2.07 -6.94 5.59
CA PHE A 120 -2.53 -6.97 6.99
C PHE A 120 -1.42 -7.50 7.90
N PRO A 121 -0.51 -6.65 8.40
CA PRO A 121 0.69 -7.09 9.12
C PRO A 121 0.40 -7.92 10.37
N GLU A 122 -0.64 -7.56 11.15
CA GLU A 122 -1.03 -8.28 12.37
C GLU A 122 -1.60 -9.69 12.10
N LEU A 123 -2.10 -9.91 10.89
CA LEU A 123 -2.65 -11.20 10.47
C LEU A 123 -1.65 -12.01 9.63
N ASP A 124 -0.48 -11.43 9.37
CA ASP A 124 0.54 -11.98 8.46
C ASP A 124 -0.04 -12.34 7.08
N GLN A 125 -0.92 -11.47 6.53
CA GLN A 125 -1.58 -11.68 5.25
C GLN A 125 -1.21 -10.59 4.27
N LEU A 126 -0.64 -10.99 3.13
CA LEU A 126 -0.34 -10.11 1.99
C LEU A 126 -1.15 -10.58 0.79
N TRP A 127 -1.99 -9.69 0.27
CA TRP A 127 -2.83 -9.92 -0.91
C TRP A 127 -2.39 -9.00 -2.04
N ILE A 128 -2.10 -9.57 -3.21
CA ILE A 128 -1.77 -8.81 -4.42
C ILE A 128 -2.69 -9.24 -5.54
N GLY A 129 -3.45 -8.30 -6.07
CA GLY A 129 -4.44 -8.50 -7.13
C GLY A 129 -4.01 -7.89 -8.46
N TYR A 130 -4.25 -8.61 -9.56
CA TYR A 130 -4.05 -8.14 -10.92
C TYR A 130 -5.11 -8.77 -11.83
N LYS A 131 -6.02 -7.96 -12.36
CA LYS A 131 -7.15 -8.42 -13.17
C LYS A 131 -7.95 -9.50 -12.42
N ASP A 132 -7.96 -10.73 -12.95
CA ASP A 132 -8.64 -11.92 -12.46
C ASP A 132 -7.76 -12.81 -11.55
N LYS A 133 -6.56 -12.34 -11.23
CA LYS A 133 -5.58 -13.07 -10.41
C LYS A 133 -5.39 -12.40 -9.06
N LEU A 134 -5.30 -13.22 -8.03
CA LEU A 134 -4.96 -12.82 -6.68
C LEU A 134 -3.84 -13.70 -6.16
N ILE A 135 -2.84 -13.10 -5.52
CA ILE A 135 -1.78 -13.81 -4.80
C ILE A 135 -2.00 -13.57 -3.32
N LEU A 136 -2.08 -14.64 -2.54
CA LEU A 136 -2.03 -14.62 -1.09
C LEU A 136 -0.75 -15.31 -0.65
N MET A 137 0.19 -14.58 -0.04
CA MET A 137 1.45 -15.11 0.53
C MET A 137 2.17 -16.12 -0.39
N GLY A 138 2.23 -15.80 -1.70
CA GLY A 138 2.85 -16.68 -2.70
C GLY A 138 1.93 -17.74 -3.32
N ILE A 139 0.71 -17.88 -2.85
CA ILE A 139 -0.29 -18.79 -3.44
C ILE A 139 -1.10 -18.00 -4.48
N ILE A 140 -1.09 -18.45 -5.74
CA ILE A 140 -1.92 -17.84 -6.79
C ILE A 140 -3.35 -18.38 -6.66
N VAL A 141 -4.31 -17.51 -6.39
CA VAL A 141 -5.74 -17.80 -6.40
C VAL A 141 -6.34 -17.20 -7.66
N ILE A 142 -6.97 -18.02 -8.50
CA ILE A 142 -7.63 -17.56 -9.72
C ILE A 142 -9.13 -17.46 -9.45
N PHE A 143 -9.71 -16.27 -9.58
CA PHE A 143 -11.15 -16.08 -9.53
C PHE A 143 -11.72 -16.18 -10.94
N TYR A 144 -12.61 -17.13 -11.16
CA TYR A 144 -13.43 -17.13 -12.36
C TYR A 144 -14.62 -16.17 -12.17
N ARG A 145 -14.60 -15.05 -12.88
CA ARG A 145 -15.78 -14.19 -12.98
C ARG A 145 -16.83 -14.96 -13.77
N LYS A 146 -17.89 -15.42 -13.12
CA LYS A 146 -19.08 -15.89 -13.82
C LYS A 146 -19.71 -14.65 -14.48
N GLU A 147 -19.70 -14.58 -15.80
CA GLU A 147 -20.54 -13.61 -16.51
C GLU A 147 -21.99 -13.92 -16.16
N ILE A 148 -22.68 -12.94 -15.58
CA ILE A 148 -24.12 -12.97 -15.28
C ILE A 148 -24.83 -12.36 -16.48
#